data_f6dc40893eddee9d50b4a5907b3cb719
#
_entry.id   f6dc40893eddee9d50b4a5907b3cb719
#
_cell.length_a   1.000
_cell.length_b   1.000
_cell.length_c   1.000
_cell.angle_alpha   90.00
_cell.angle_beta   90.00
_cell.angle_gamma   90.00
#
_symmetry.space_group_name_H-M   'P 1'
#
loop_
_entity.id
_entity.type
_entity.pdbx_description
1 polymer ?
#
loop_
_entity_poly.entity_id
_entity_poly.type
_entity_poly.pdbx_seq_one_letter_code
_entity_poly.pdbx_strand_id
1 'polypeptide(L)'
;MAGELSLNLTVQPAGGNVSNALVPGVVLKTDLLAPSRGTAMFIIRCVIPSLYLLIITVGLLGNITLVKIFISNSAMRSVPNIFISSLAAGDLLLLVTCMPVDASSYLFEEWMFGKVGCKLIPAIQLTSVGVSVFTLTALSADRYKAIVNPMDIQTSNAVLWTCFKAFAIWIISMMLAVPEAVFSEVAQIDGTDNVSFRACIPYPKTDDMHPKIHSVLIFLVYFLIPLTIISIYYYHIAKTLIKSAHNIPGEYSEHSKRQMETRKRLAKIVLVFVGCFAICWFPNHVLYMYRSFNYSEIDPSLGHMIITLVARVLSFCNSCVNPFALYFLSESFRRHFNSQLCCRRKSHRERSTSYLLSSSAIRMTSLKSNAKNTVTTLTLLNGHNLKQEMSL
;
A
#
# COMPACT_ATOMS: atom_id res chain seq x y z
N MET A 1 -2.12 -7.47 17.02
CA MET A 1 -3.25 -6.71 16.45
C MET A 1 -4.45 -7.59 16.04
N ALA A 2 -4.36 -8.89 16.08
CA ALA A 2 -5.46 -9.81 15.72
C ALA A 2 -6.24 -10.38 16.93
N GLY A 3 -6.09 -9.82 18.10
CA GLY A 3 -6.47 -10.52 19.35
C GLY A 3 -7.57 -9.95 20.22
N GLU A 4 -8.26 -8.89 19.82
CA GLU A 4 -9.23 -8.27 20.75
C GLU A 4 -10.52 -7.83 20.08
N LEU A 5 -11.30 -8.77 19.59
CA LEU A 5 -12.73 -8.54 19.30
C LEU A 5 -13.57 -9.74 19.73
N SER A 6 -13.42 -10.13 21.00
CA SER A 6 -14.50 -10.86 21.65
C SER A 6 -15.43 -9.84 22.29
N LEU A 7 -16.56 -9.64 21.65
CA LEU A 7 -17.65 -8.81 22.14
C LEU A 7 -18.28 -9.45 23.37
N ASN A 8 -17.80 -9.11 24.57
CA ASN A 8 -18.56 -9.31 25.79
C ASN A 8 -19.58 -8.16 25.91
N LEU A 9 -20.71 -8.32 25.27
CA LEU A 9 -21.92 -7.56 25.54
C LEU A 9 -22.58 -8.16 26.80
N THR A 10 -22.09 -7.77 27.98
CA THR A 10 -22.75 -8.08 29.23
C THR A 10 -24.05 -7.27 29.36
N VAL A 11 -25.14 -7.99 29.35
CA VAL A 11 -26.45 -7.47 29.86
C VAL A 11 -26.44 -7.68 31.35
N GLN A 12 -26.37 -6.60 32.14
CA GLN A 12 -26.81 -6.66 33.53
C GLN A 12 -28.34 -6.89 33.55
N PRO A 13 -28.85 -7.90 34.30
CA PRO A 13 -30.28 -7.99 34.56
C PRO A 13 -30.69 -6.84 35.48
N ALA A 14 -31.67 -6.07 35.03
CA ALA A 14 -32.31 -5.06 35.85
C ALA A 14 -33.06 -5.75 37.00
N GLY A 15 -32.44 -5.70 38.17
CA GLY A 15 -33.02 -6.13 39.43
C GLY A 15 -32.52 -5.22 40.55
N GLY A 16 -33.16 -4.12 40.78
CA GLY A 16 -32.81 -3.20 41.85
C GLY A 16 -33.85 -2.09 41.99
N ASN A 17 -34.59 -2.11 43.07
CA ASN A 17 -35.72 -1.30 43.48
C ASN A 17 -35.67 0.18 43.12
N VAL A 18 -36.79 0.61 42.55
CA VAL A 18 -37.16 1.99 42.30
C VAL A 18 -37.46 2.69 43.64
N SER A 19 -36.71 3.72 43.95
CA SER A 19 -37.16 4.80 44.82
C SER A 19 -37.27 6.08 44.02
N ASN A 20 -38.51 6.57 43.94
CA ASN A 20 -38.97 7.73 43.21
C ASN A 20 -38.26 9.02 43.65
N ALA A 21 -37.66 9.72 42.72
CA ALA A 21 -37.51 11.19 42.79
C ALA A 21 -37.92 11.76 41.43
N LEU A 22 -39.11 12.36 41.43
CA LEU A 22 -39.63 13.16 40.31
C LEU A 22 -38.85 14.45 40.15
N VAL A 23 -38.24 14.65 38.97
CA VAL A 23 -37.97 15.97 38.41
C VAL A 23 -38.55 16.01 37.00
N PRO A 24 -39.50 16.93 36.70
CA PRO A 24 -40.14 16.99 35.40
C PRO A 24 -39.31 17.80 34.41
N GLY A 25 -39.15 17.25 33.25
CA GLY A 25 -38.78 18.01 32.07
C GLY A 25 -37.47 17.63 31.43
N VAL A 26 -37.62 17.04 30.28
CA VAL A 26 -36.71 16.64 29.21
C VAL A 26 -36.27 15.18 29.28
N VAL A 27 -37.17 14.31 28.93
CA VAL A 27 -36.81 13.01 28.35
C VAL A 27 -36.29 13.31 26.94
N LEU A 28 -35.00 13.49 26.81
CA LEU A 28 -34.37 13.39 25.50
C LEU A 28 -34.48 11.93 25.06
N LYS A 29 -35.38 11.67 24.11
CA LYS A 29 -35.47 10.40 23.40
C LYS A 29 -34.21 10.19 22.60
N THR A 30 -33.14 9.76 23.26
CA THR A 30 -31.89 9.29 22.60
C THR A 30 -31.99 7.80 22.23
N ASP A 31 -33.09 7.13 22.56
CA ASP A 31 -33.26 5.69 22.29
C ASP A 31 -33.70 5.36 20.85
N LEU A 32 -33.87 6.34 19.98
CA LEU A 32 -34.37 6.09 18.61
C LEU A 32 -33.27 5.83 17.58
N LEU A 33 -32.00 5.89 17.95
CA LEU A 33 -30.87 5.73 17.01
C LEU A 33 -29.87 4.61 17.39
N ALA A 34 -30.04 3.93 18.52
CA ALA A 34 -29.24 2.74 18.82
C ALA A 34 -29.80 1.55 17.99
N PRO A 35 -29.03 0.97 17.06
CA PRO A 35 -29.46 -0.22 16.35
C PRO A 35 -29.80 -1.32 17.37
N SER A 36 -30.91 -2.02 17.17
CA SER A 36 -31.25 -3.14 18.02
C SER A 36 -30.06 -4.12 18.04
N ARG A 37 -29.84 -4.81 19.17
CA ARG A 37 -28.76 -5.81 19.33
C ARG A 37 -28.70 -6.78 18.13
N GLY A 38 -29.87 -7.18 17.60
CA GLY A 38 -29.97 -8.02 16.40
C GLY A 38 -29.43 -7.35 15.15
N THR A 39 -29.69 -6.07 14.94
CA THR A 39 -29.16 -5.29 13.80
C THR A 39 -27.65 -5.15 13.87
N ALA A 40 -27.08 -4.86 15.05
CA ALA A 40 -25.64 -4.76 15.25
C ALA A 40 -24.93 -6.10 14.95
N MET A 41 -25.46 -7.21 15.44
CA MET A 41 -24.95 -8.56 15.18
C MET A 41 -25.05 -8.94 13.71
N PHE A 42 -26.12 -8.59 13.02
CA PHE A 42 -26.28 -8.81 11.58
C PHE A 42 -25.23 -8.03 10.79
N ILE A 43 -24.98 -6.76 11.11
CA ILE A 43 -23.94 -5.94 10.46
C ILE A 43 -22.57 -6.58 10.67
N ILE A 44 -22.23 -6.98 11.88
CA ILE A 44 -20.93 -7.57 12.20
C ILE A 44 -20.73 -8.88 11.46
N ARG A 45 -21.70 -9.77 11.47
CA ARG A 45 -21.55 -11.14 10.92
C ARG A 45 -21.75 -11.22 9.40
N CYS A 46 -22.49 -10.31 8.78
CA CYS A 46 -22.79 -10.36 7.35
C CYS A 46 -22.11 -9.23 6.56
N VAL A 47 -22.26 -7.98 6.99
CA VAL A 47 -21.80 -6.83 6.21
C VAL A 47 -20.27 -6.73 6.22
N ILE A 48 -19.65 -6.92 7.38
CA ILE A 48 -18.19 -6.77 7.50
C ILE A 48 -17.43 -7.84 6.71
N PRO A 49 -17.69 -9.16 6.84
CA PRO A 49 -17.04 -10.16 6.02
C PRO A 49 -17.29 -9.97 4.51
N SER A 50 -18.48 -9.51 4.12
CA SER A 50 -18.77 -9.19 2.72
C SER A 50 -17.92 -8.03 2.19
N LEU A 51 -17.71 -6.99 2.99
CA LEU A 51 -16.83 -5.88 2.67
C LEU A 51 -15.37 -6.35 2.55
N TYR A 52 -14.92 -7.21 3.46
CA TYR A 52 -13.60 -7.82 3.41
C TYR A 52 -13.40 -8.64 2.14
N LEU A 53 -14.38 -9.45 1.76
CA LEU A 53 -14.34 -10.23 0.51
C LEU A 53 -14.21 -9.32 -0.72
N LEU A 54 -14.91 -8.19 -0.74
CA LEU A 54 -14.79 -7.19 -1.80
C LEU A 54 -13.37 -6.61 -1.86
N ILE A 55 -12.82 -6.18 -0.72
CA ILE A 55 -11.46 -5.61 -0.62
C ILE A 55 -10.42 -6.64 -1.06
N ILE A 56 -10.50 -7.89 -0.59
CA ILE A 56 -9.61 -8.99 -1.01
C ILE A 56 -9.67 -9.15 -2.54
N THR A 57 -10.87 -9.29 -3.10
CA THR A 57 -11.03 -9.54 -4.53
C THR A 57 -10.44 -8.42 -5.37
N VAL A 58 -10.79 -7.18 -5.05
CA VAL A 58 -10.30 -5.99 -5.76
C VAL A 58 -8.78 -5.83 -5.59
N GLY A 59 -8.29 -6.00 -4.36
CA GLY A 59 -6.86 -5.89 -4.06
C GLY A 59 -6.03 -6.97 -4.74
N LEU A 60 -6.48 -8.23 -4.74
CA LEU A 60 -5.79 -9.32 -5.42
C LEU A 60 -5.75 -9.09 -6.94
N LEU A 61 -6.89 -8.76 -7.56
CA LEU A 61 -6.95 -8.49 -9.00
C LEU A 61 -6.00 -7.35 -9.39
N GLY A 62 -6.02 -6.26 -8.63
CA GLY A 62 -5.17 -5.10 -8.88
C GLY A 62 -3.69 -5.40 -8.75
N ASN A 63 -3.27 -5.96 -7.62
CA ASN A 63 -1.85 -6.20 -7.34
C ASN A 63 -1.26 -7.36 -8.16
N ILE A 64 -2.01 -8.45 -8.41
CA ILE A 64 -1.59 -9.53 -9.32
C ILE A 64 -1.38 -8.96 -10.73
N THR A 65 -2.28 -8.09 -11.21
CA THR A 65 -2.14 -7.47 -12.52
C THR A 65 -0.91 -6.57 -12.58
N LEU A 66 -0.59 -5.80 -11.53
CA LEU A 66 0.64 -5.00 -11.44
C LEU A 66 1.90 -5.86 -11.55
N VAL A 67 1.99 -6.91 -10.76
CA VAL A 67 3.13 -7.84 -10.77
C VAL A 67 3.24 -8.51 -12.15
N LYS A 68 2.13 -8.94 -12.75
CA LYS A 68 2.11 -9.54 -14.08
C LYS A 68 2.60 -8.57 -15.17
N ILE A 69 2.18 -7.30 -15.13
CA ILE A 69 2.64 -6.26 -16.07
C ILE A 69 4.16 -6.09 -15.95
N PHE A 70 4.68 -6.03 -14.73
CA PHE A 70 6.12 -5.88 -14.47
C PHE A 70 6.93 -7.07 -14.98
N ILE A 71 6.48 -8.30 -14.73
CA ILE A 71 7.17 -9.53 -15.17
C ILE A 71 7.12 -9.66 -16.68
N SER A 72 5.95 -9.43 -17.29
CA SER A 72 5.71 -9.68 -18.72
C SER A 72 6.30 -8.62 -19.65
N ASN A 73 6.61 -7.41 -19.17
CA ASN A 73 7.09 -6.32 -20.00
C ASN A 73 8.47 -5.82 -19.54
N SER A 74 9.52 -6.18 -20.28
CA SER A 74 10.89 -5.71 -19.99
C SER A 74 11.02 -4.17 -20.01
N ALA A 75 10.27 -3.49 -20.87
CA ALA A 75 10.22 -2.01 -20.92
C ALA A 75 9.68 -1.37 -19.62
N MET A 76 8.94 -2.13 -18.79
CA MET A 76 8.42 -1.67 -17.50
C MET A 76 9.40 -1.89 -16.33
N ARG A 77 10.59 -2.47 -16.57
CA ARG A 77 11.59 -2.71 -15.51
C ARG A 77 12.45 -1.49 -15.25
N SER A 78 11.81 -0.39 -14.86
CA SER A 78 12.49 0.85 -14.43
C SER A 78 12.61 0.90 -12.90
N VAL A 79 13.49 1.76 -12.40
CA VAL A 79 13.72 1.96 -10.94
C VAL A 79 12.41 2.15 -10.16
N PRO A 80 11.50 3.08 -10.53
CA PRO A 80 10.25 3.24 -9.79
C PRO A 80 9.35 2.01 -9.87
N ASN A 81 9.33 1.31 -10.99
CA ASN A 81 8.44 0.16 -11.16
C ASN A 81 8.89 -1.08 -10.37
N ILE A 82 10.20 -1.22 -10.07
CA ILE A 82 10.71 -2.24 -9.15
C ILE A 82 10.12 -2.01 -7.76
N PHE A 83 10.18 -0.78 -7.25
CA PHE A 83 9.61 -0.43 -5.96
C PHE A 83 8.08 -0.60 -5.92
N ILE A 84 7.37 -0.19 -6.99
CA ILE A 84 5.91 -0.39 -7.11
C ILE A 84 5.55 -1.88 -7.12
N SER A 85 6.36 -2.73 -7.76
CA SER A 85 6.15 -4.18 -7.74
C SER A 85 6.44 -4.78 -6.36
N SER A 86 7.41 -4.24 -5.63
CA SER A 86 7.69 -4.61 -4.24
C SER A 86 6.52 -4.24 -3.31
N LEU A 87 5.92 -3.05 -3.49
CA LEU A 87 4.68 -2.67 -2.81
C LEU A 87 3.55 -3.66 -3.09
N ALA A 88 3.32 -3.97 -4.36
CA ALA A 88 2.27 -4.92 -4.75
C ALA A 88 2.49 -6.31 -4.14
N ALA A 89 3.74 -6.77 -4.02
CA ALA A 89 4.05 -8.04 -3.37
C ALA A 89 3.75 -8.00 -1.86
N GLY A 90 4.07 -6.90 -1.16
CA GLY A 90 3.71 -6.68 0.24
C GLY A 90 2.19 -6.64 0.45
N ASP A 91 1.47 -5.95 -0.43
CA ASP A 91 0.00 -5.89 -0.40
C ASP A 91 -0.63 -7.28 -0.64
N LEU A 92 -0.11 -8.07 -1.57
CA LEU A 92 -0.56 -9.45 -1.81
C LEU A 92 -0.34 -10.32 -0.58
N LEU A 93 0.81 -10.20 0.07
CA LEU A 93 1.10 -10.94 1.30
C LEU A 93 0.07 -10.61 2.39
N LEU A 94 -0.22 -9.34 2.62
CA LEU A 94 -1.22 -8.88 3.60
C LEU A 94 -2.63 -9.41 3.28
N LEU A 95 -3.05 -9.27 2.02
CA LEU A 95 -4.40 -9.65 1.59
C LEU A 95 -4.64 -11.16 1.65
N VAL A 96 -3.63 -11.98 1.35
CA VAL A 96 -3.77 -13.44 1.33
C VAL A 96 -3.66 -14.05 2.73
N THR A 97 -2.79 -13.50 3.58
CA THR A 97 -2.47 -14.13 4.87
C THR A 97 -3.23 -13.50 6.04
N CYS A 98 -3.22 -12.17 6.15
CA CYS A 98 -3.72 -11.48 7.35
C CYS A 98 -5.21 -11.18 7.26
N MET A 99 -5.69 -10.75 6.09
CA MET A 99 -7.07 -10.31 5.95
C MET A 99 -8.11 -11.44 6.12
N PRO A 100 -7.93 -12.68 5.62
CA PRO A 100 -8.84 -13.78 5.90
C PRO A 100 -8.89 -14.15 7.39
N VAL A 101 -7.75 -14.06 8.08
CA VAL A 101 -7.68 -14.31 9.51
C VAL A 101 -8.38 -13.22 10.31
N ASP A 102 -8.21 -11.96 9.92
CA ASP A 102 -8.93 -10.86 10.56
C ASP A 102 -10.45 -10.97 10.32
N ALA A 103 -10.87 -11.33 9.09
CA ALA A 103 -12.27 -11.58 8.76
C ALA A 103 -12.87 -12.72 9.59
N SER A 104 -12.11 -13.76 9.87
CA SER A 104 -12.57 -14.91 10.66
C SER A 104 -12.93 -14.52 12.11
N SER A 105 -12.29 -13.50 12.67
CA SER A 105 -12.59 -13.01 14.03
C SER A 105 -14.00 -12.42 14.19
N TYR A 106 -14.67 -12.08 13.09
CA TYR A 106 -16.07 -11.63 13.09
C TYR A 106 -17.09 -12.78 12.93
N LEU A 107 -16.60 -13.95 12.48
CA LEU A 107 -17.43 -15.14 12.25
C LEU A 107 -17.35 -16.13 13.41
N PHE A 108 -16.16 -16.24 14.01
CA PHE A 108 -15.88 -17.18 15.09
C PHE A 108 -15.58 -16.42 16.40
N GLU A 109 -16.00 -16.99 17.51
CA GLU A 109 -15.82 -16.38 18.85
C GLU A 109 -14.46 -16.71 19.48
N GLU A 110 -13.68 -17.60 18.85
CA GLU A 110 -12.39 -18.06 19.34
C GLU A 110 -11.29 -17.94 18.30
N TRP A 111 -10.05 -17.84 18.78
CA TRP A 111 -8.85 -17.91 17.94
C TRP A 111 -8.61 -19.35 17.44
N MET A 112 -8.76 -19.56 16.12
CA MET A 112 -8.70 -20.88 15.49
C MET A 112 -7.31 -21.28 14.98
N PHE A 113 -6.37 -20.33 14.83
CA PHE A 113 -5.10 -20.55 14.11
C PHE A 113 -3.95 -21.02 15.01
N GLY A 114 -4.26 -21.42 16.25
CA GLY A 114 -3.30 -21.96 17.20
C GLY A 114 -2.15 -20.99 17.56
N LYS A 115 -1.13 -21.51 18.24
CA LYS A 115 0.04 -20.72 18.68
C LYS A 115 0.89 -20.22 17.52
N VAL A 116 1.07 -21.05 16.48
CA VAL A 116 1.89 -20.68 15.30
C VAL A 116 1.24 -19.53 14.53
N GLY A 117 -0.06 -19.61 14.27
CA GLY A 117 -0.78 -18.52 13.61
C GLY A 117 -0.73 -17.21 14.41
N CYS A 118 -0.88 -17.28 15.73
CA CYS A 118 -0.80 -16.11 16.61
C CYS A 118 0.58 -15.41 16.57
N LYS A 119 1.66 -16.14 16.33
CA LYS A 119 3.00 -15.57 16.19
C LYS A 119 3.31 -15.06 14.79
N LEU A 120 2.90 -15.81 13.77
CA LEU A 120 3.27 -15.50 12.39
C LEU A 120 2.42 -14.40 11.78
N ILE A 121 1.11 -14.37 12.03
CA ILE A 121 0.19 -13.44 11.35
C ILE A 121 0.46 -11.98 11.73
N PRO A 122 0.63 -11.60 13.00
CA PRO A 122 1.02 -10.23 13.37
C PRO A 122 2.38 -9.83 12.79
N ALA A 123 3.36 -10.76 12.80
CA ALA A 123 4.68 -10.51 12.22
C ALA A 123 4.62 -10.30 10.69
N ILE A 124 3.83 -11.10 9.98
CA ILE A 124 3.61 -10.93 8.54
C ILE A 124 2.92 -9.58 8.26
N GLN A 125 1.93 -9.22 9.06
CA GLN A 125 1.22 -7.94 8.94
C GLN A 125 2.20 -6.77 9.12
N LEU A 126 3.00 -6.77 10.17
CA LEU A 126 3.96 -5.70 10.44
C LEU A 126 5.07 -5.66 9.38
N THR A 127 5.52 -6.83 8.88
CA THR A 127 6.44 -6.91 7.73
C THR A 127 5.87 -6.22 6.50
N SER A 128 4.61 -6.50 6.14
CA SER A 128 3.95 -5.88 4.99
C SER A 128 3.84 -4.36 5.14
N VAL A 129 3.49 -3.86 6.33
CA VAL A 129 3.46 -2.42 6.64
C VAL A 129 4.85 -1.80 6.47
N GLY A 130 5.89 -2.45 6.98
CA GLY A 130 7.28 -2.01 6.85
C GLY A 130 7.73 -1.94 5.39
N VAL A 131 7.48 -3.01 4.63
CA VAL A 131 7.77 -3.02 3.18
C VAL A 131 7.08 -1.85 2.49
N SER A 132 5.82 -1.56 2.83
CA SER A 132 5.07 -0.45 2.23
C SER A 132 5.72 0.90 2.56
N VAL A 133 5.90 1.24 3.83
CA VAL A 133 6.38 2.58 4.21
C VAL A 133 7.84 2.82 3.84
N PHE A 134 8.71 1.81 3.98
CA PHE A 134 10.13 1.96 3.62
C PHE A 134 10.32 2.00 2.10
N THR A 135 9.49 1.29 1.33
CA THR A 135 9.48 1.42 -0.14
C THR A 135 8.99 2.79 -0.58
N LEU A 136 7.94 3.36 0.07
CA LEU A 136 7.49 4.73 -0.20
C LEU A 136 8.58 5.76 0.14
N THR A 137 9.34 5.53 1.20
CA THR A 137 10.49 6.38 1.57
C THR A 137 11.59 6.30 0.51
N ALA A 138 11.93 5.09 0.05
CA ALA A 138 12.92 4.87 -1.01
C ALA A 138 12.47 5.48 -2.37
N LEU A 139 11.18 5.35 -2.73
CA LEU A 139 10.60 6.00 -3.90
C LEU A 139 10.67 7.53 -3.81
N SER A 140 10.39 8.09 -2.63
CA SER A 140 10.48 9.54 -2.39
C SER A 140 11.91 10.05 -2.51
N ALA A 141 12.89 9.31 -1.98
CA ALA A 141 14.31 9.59 -2.14
C ALA A 141 14.76 9.52 -3.60
N ASP A 142 14.26 8.54 -4.36
CA ASP A 142 14.54 8.41 -5.79
C ASP A 142 13.95 9.60 -6.58
N ARG A 143 12.74 10.03 -6.25
CA ARG A 143 12.12 11.23 -6.86
C ARG A 143 12.87 12.50 -6.50
N TYR A 144 13.31 12.64 -5.25
CA TYR A 144 14.15 13.75 -4.82
C TYR A 144 15.43 13.83 -5.65
N LYS A 145 16.18 12.74 -5.77
CA LYS A 145 17.41 12.70 -6.61
C LYS A 145 17.10 13.05 -8.07
N ALA A 146 16.04 12.49 -8.63
CA ALA A 146 15.69 12.72 -10.02
C ALA A 146 15.31 14.17 -10.35
N ILE A 147 14.77 14.93 -9.40
CA ILE A 147 14.29 16.30 -9.62
C ILE A 147 15.30 17.34 -9.14
N VAL A 148 15.89 17.13 -7.96
CA VAL A 148 16.78 18.12 -7.33
C VAL A 148 18.23 17.97 -7.80
N ASN A 149 18.71 16.72 -7.96
CA ASN A 149 20.08 16.41 -8.38
C ASN A 149 20.11 15.54 -9.66
N PRO A 150 19.70 16.07 -10.82
CA PRO A 150 19.52 15.27 -12.04
C PRO A 150 20.84 14.75 -12.65
N MET A 151 21.99 15.32 -12.26
CA MET A 151 23.32 14.93 -12.78
C MET A 151 23.83 13.60 -12.19
N ASP A 152 23.36 13.19 -11.01
CA ASP A 152 23.84 11.99 -10.29
C ASP A 152 23.20 10.67 -10.77
N ILE A 153 22.35 10.70 -11.81
CA ILE A 153 21.48 9.55 -12.18
C ILE A 153 22.18 8.53 -13.08
N GLN A 154 23.34 8.82 -13.62
CA GLN A 154 24.04 7.94 -14.59
C GLN A 154 24.89 6.86 -13.90
N THR A 155 24.28 5.96 -13.13
CA THR A 155 24.94 4.71 -12.75
C THR A 155 24.53 3.59 -13.69
N SER A 156 25.50 2.94 -14.31
CA SER A 156 25.28 1.83 -15.27
C SER A 156 24.48 0.65 -14.68
N ASN A 157 24.36 0.56 -13.36
CA ASN A 157 23.71 -0.53 -12.62
C ASN A 157 22.52 -0.08 -11.76
N ALA A 158 21.82 1.00 -12.13
CA ALA A 158 20.72 1.56 -11.32
C ALA A 158 19.63 0.53 -11.00
N VAL A 159 19.27 -0.33 -11.95
CA VAL A 159 18.26 -1.40 -11.77
C VAL A 159 18.73 -2.42 -10.73
N LEU A 160 19.96 -2.90 -10.82
CA LEU A 160 20.53 -3.88 -9.88
C LEU A 160 20.58 -3.32 -8.46
N TRP A 161 21.05 -2.09 -8.29
CA TRP A 161 21.06 -1.42 -6.99
C TRP A 161 19.66 -1.21 -6.42
N THR A 162 18.67 -0.97 -7.27
CA THR A 162 17.28 -0.85 -6.83
C THR A 162 16.72 -2.18 -6.38
N CYS A 163 17.02 -3.28 -7.07
CA CYS A 163 16.66 -4.62 -6.63
C CYS A 163 17.29 -4.96 -5.28
N PHE A 164 18.55 -4.60 -5.08
CA PHE A 164 19.23 -4.80 -3.80
C PHE A 164 18.58 -3.98 -2.67
N LYS A 165 18.23 -2.72 -2.93
CA LYS A 165 17.49 -1.88 -1.95
C LYS A 165 16.12 -2.47 -1.61
N ALA A 166 15.36 -2.92 -2.61
CA ALA A 166 14.07 -3.55 -2.38
C ALA A 166 14.22 -4.82 -1.53
N PHE A 167 15.21 -5.67 -1.82
CA PHE A 167 15.53 -6.84 -1.02
C PHE A 167 15.91 -6.48 0.43
N ALA A 168 16.78 -5.48 0.61
CA ALA A 168 17.17 -4.99 1.94
C ALA A 168 15.97 -4.48 2.73
N ILE A 169 15.02 -3.78 2.09
CA ILE A 169 13.77 -3.34 2.72
C ILE A 169 12.97 -4.54 3.25
N TRP A 170 12.86 -5.62 2.50
CA TRP A 170 12.18 -6.84 2.95
C TRP A 170 12.86 -7.45 4.18
N ILE A 171 14.18 -7.60 4.15
CA ILE A 171 14.96 -8.14 5.29
C ILE A 171 14.81 -7.27 6.54
N ILE A 172 14.95 -5.94 6.40
CA ILE A 172 14.80 -5.01 7.52
C ILE A 172 13.37 -5.08 8.08
N SER A 173 12.35 -5.12 7.21
CA SER A 173 10.95 -5.21 7.65
C SER A 173 10.67 -6.51 8.41
N MET A 174 11.22 -7.63 7.95
CA MET A 174 11.12 -8.92 8.67
C MET A 174 11.83 -8.87 10.02
N MET A 175 13.04 -8.35 10.09
CA MET A 175 13.79 -8.22 11.35
C MET A 175 13.06 -7.34 12.37
N LEU A 176 12.51 -6.22 11.93
CA LEU A 176 11.75 -5.31 12.78
C LEU A 176 10.40 -5.90 13.24
N ALA A 177 9.88 -6.90 12.54
CA ALA A 177 8.66 -7.61 12.91
C ALA A 177 8.88 -8.80 13.84
N VAL A 178 10.14 -9.20 14.12
CA VAL A 178 10.47 -10.31 15.01
C VAL A 178 9.85 -10.16 16.41
N PRO A 179 9.83 -8.98 17.05
CA PRO A 179 9.19 -8.82 18.36
C PRO A 179 7.72 -9.26 18.37
N GLU A 180 6.94 -8.98 17.31
CA GLU A 180 5.56 -9.45 17.20
C GLU A 180 5.48 -10.99 17.24
N ALA A 181 6.39 -11.69 16.55
CA ALA A 181 6.43 -13.15 16.56
C ALA A 181 6.89 -13.73 17.92
N VAL A 182 7.74 -13.02 18.66
CA VAL A 182 8.26 -13.47 19.95
C VAL A 182 7.23 -13.30 21.05
N PHE A 183 6.64 -12.11 21.15
CA PHE A 183 5.80 -11.71 22.28
C PHE A 183 4.32 -12.06 22.12
N SER A 184 3.81 -12.26 20.90
CA SER A 184 2.42 -12.68 20.69
C SER A 184 2.16 -14.08 21.25
N GLU A 185 1.07 -14.22 21.99
CA GLU A 185 0.68 -15.49 22.61
C GLU A 185 -0.83 -15.73 22.57
N VAL A 186 -1.23 -17.00 22.64
CA VAL A 186 -2.64 -17.37 22.78
C VAL A 186 -2.97 -17.41 24.27
N ALA A 187 -3.76 -16.45 24.71
CA ALA A 187 -4.26 -16.38 26.08
C ALA A 187 -5.70 -16.87 26.19
N GLN A 188 -6.04 -17.44 27.34
CA GLN A 188 -7.40 -17.72 27.72
C GLN A 188 -7.96 -16.49 28.42
N ILE A 189 -9.08 -15.98 27.93
CA ILE A 189 -9.75 -14.80 28.48
C ILE A 189 -11.06 -15.30 29.10
N ASP A 190 -11.23 -15.02 30.39
CA ASP A 190 -12.44 -15.38 31.10
C ASP A 190 -13.54 -14.34 30.81
N GLY A 191 -14.64 -14.81 30.23
CA GLY A 191 -15.84 -14.03 29.99
C GLY A 191 -16.74 -13.96 31.23
N THR A 192 -17.79 -13.13 31.14
CA THR A 192 -18.67 -12.80 32.29
C THR A 192 -19.55 -13.95 32.76
N ASP A 193 -19.78 -15.01 31.97
CA ASP A 193 -20.69 -16.13 32.30
C ASP A 193 -19.95 -17.47 32.54
N ASN A 194 -18.74 -17.46 33.12
CA ASN A 194 -17.86 -18.62 33.24
C ASN A 194 -17.51 -19.28 31.89
N VAL A 195 -17.69 -18.57 30.79
CA VAL A 195 -17.25 -19.01 29.46
C VAL A 195 -15.89 -18.42 29.19
N SER A 196 -14.87 -19.24 29.11
CA SER A 196 -13.53 -18.81 28.70
C SER A 196 -13.34 -19.05 27.22
N PHE A 197 -12.75 -18.08 26.52
CA PHE A 197 -12.42 -18.18 25.09
C PHE A 197 -10.94 -17.90 24.85
N ARG A 198 -10.39 -18.48 23.77
CA ARG A 198 -9.00 -18.26 23.36
C ARG A 198 -8.90 -17.06 22.48
N ALA A 199 -7.97 -16.16 22.80
CA ALA A 199 -7.64 -15.00 21.98
C ALA A 199 -6.12 -14.92 21.73
N CYS A 200 -5.72 -14.44 20.57
CA CYS A 200 -4.34 -14.10 20.28
C CYS A 200 -4.08 -12.66 20.75
N ILE A 201 -3.20 -12.51 21.72
CA ILE A 201 -2.80 -11.22 22.28
C ILE A 201 -1.38 -10.85 21.85
N PRO A 202 -1.08 -9.56 21.61
CA PRO A 202 0.23 -9.14 21.11
C PRO A 202 1.33 -9.13 22.17
N TYR A 203 0.96 -9.23 23.48
CA TYR A 203 1.90 -9.18 24.59
C TYR A 203 1.49 -10.11 25.72
N PRO A 204 2.46 -10.67 26.49
CA PRO A 204 2.16 -11.36 27.74
C PRO A 204 1.51 -10.40 28.75
N LYS A 205 0.52 -10.89 29.51
CA LYS A 205 -0.22 -10.10 30.51
C LYS A 205 0.61 -9.67 31.73
N THR A 206 1.87 -10.07 31.80
CA THR A 206 2.74 -9.94 33.00
C THR A 206 3.52 -8.63 33.07
N ASP A 207 3.56 -7.82 32.00
CA ASP A 207 4.37 -6.60 31.93
C ASP A 207 3.56 -5.43 31.37
N ASP A 208 3.36 -4.41 32.18
CA ASP A 208 2.62 -3.20 31.80
C ASP A 208 3.44 -2.19 30.99
N MET A 209 4.76 -2.25 31.07
CA MET A 209 5.64 -1.28 30.38
C MET A 209 5.94 -1.68 28.94
N HIS A 210 6.06 -2.99 28.69
CA HIS A 210 6.39 -3.49 27.36
C HIS A 210 5.36 -3.09 26.29
N PRO A 211 4.03 -3.21 26.48
CA PRO A 211 3.04 -2.75 25.51
C PRO A 211 3.18 -1.26 25.15
N LYS A 212 3.43 -0.41 26.16
CA LYS A 212 3.56 1.05 25.99
C LYS A 212 4.79 1.40 25.15
N ILE A 213 5.95 0.83 25.51
CA ILE A 213 7.20 1.09 24.79
C ILE A 213 7.10 0.56 23.36
N HIS A 214 6.59 -0.65 23.16
CA HIS A 214 6.49 -1.28 21.85
C HIS A 214 5.54 -0.54 20.92
N SER A 215 4.38 -0.09 21.41
CA SER A 215 3.42 0.69 20.59
C SER A 215 3.99 2.03 20.14
N VAL A 216 4.74 2.73 21.02
CA VAL A 216 5.43 3.96 20.66
C VAL A 216 6.53 3.71 19.62
N LEU A 217 7.33 2.66 19.78
CA LEU A 217 8.35 2.30 18.82
C LEU A 217 7.76 1.96 17.44
N ILE A 218 6.66 1.21 17.39
CA ILE A 218 5.96 0.92 16.14
C ILE A 218 5.46 2.22 15.49
N PHE A 219 4.83 3.11 16.26
CA PHE A 219 4.38 4.40 15.73
C PHE A 219 5.54 5.25 15.18
N LEU A 220 6.66 5.31 15.91
CA LEU A 220 7.83 6.07 15.47
C LEU A 220 8.46 5.47 14.20
N VAL A 221 8.74 4.18 14.19
CA VAL A 221 9.51 3.52 13.12
C VAL A 221 8.68 3.31 11.86
N TYR A 222 7.40 2.98 11.98
CA TYR A 222 6.57 2.63 10.83
C TYR A 222 5.67 3.76 10.35
N PHE A 223 5.60 4.87 11.08
CA PHE A 223 4.73 5.99 10.72
C PHE A 223 5.45 7.34 10.79
N LEU A 224 5.82 7.80 11.96
CA LEU A 224 6.28 9.19 12.16
C LEU A 224 7.62 9.49 11.47
N ILE A 225 8.65 8.66 11.69
CA ILE A 225 9.99 8.87 11.12
C ILE A 225 9.95 8.78 9.58
N PRO A 226 9.39 7.73 8.95
CA PRO A 226 9.31 7.67 7.50
C PRO A 226 8.55 8.84 6.89
N LEU A 227 7.39 9.23 7.43
CA LEU A 227 6.62 10.34 6.91
C LEU A 227 7.34 11.69 7.07
N THR A 228 8.11 11.87 8.14
CA THR A 228 8.95 13.06 8.32
C THR A 228 10.05 13.12 7.25
N ILE A 229 10.75 12.02 7.00
CA ILE A 229 11.78 11.93 5.94
C ILE A 229 11.18 12.24 4.57
N ILE A 230 10.02 11.62 4.26
CA ILE A 230 9.30 11.87 3.01
C ILE A 230 8.91 13.35 2.89
N SER A 231 8.41 13.95 3.96
CA SER A 231 8.03 15.37 3.98
C SER A 231 9.22 16.29 3.68
N ILE A 232 10.41 15.98 4.20
CA ILE A 232 11.64 16.72 3.89
C ILE A 232 11.98 16.60 2.40
N TYR A 233 11.93 15.40 1.81
CA TYR A 233 12.17 15.23 0.37
C TYR A 233 11.18 16.02 -0.47
N TYR A 234 9.88 16.00 -0.13
CA TYR A 234 8.86 16.73 -0.88
C TYR A 234 8.94 18.25 -0.70
N TYR A 235 9.39 18.72 0.45
CA TYR A 235 9.70 20.14 0.64
C TYR A 235 10.79 20.62 -0.36
N HIS A 236 11.88 19.87 -0.47
CA HIS A 236 12.96 20.21 -1.42
C HIS A 236 12.53 20.06 -2.89
N ILE A 237 11.74 19.03 -3.22
CA ILE A 237 11.14 18.85 -4.55
C ILE A 237 10.29 20.07 -4.91
N ALA A 238 9.38 20.47 -4.02
CA ALA A 238 8.51 21.63 -4.23
C ALA A 238 9.32 22.92 -4.44
N LYS A 239 10.32 23.18 -3.58
CA LYS A 239 11.22 24.33 -3.69
C LYS A 239 11.93 24.37 -5.05
N THR A 240 12.46 23.26 -5.53
CA THR A 240 13.12 23.16 -6.83
C THR A 240 12.15 23.39 -7.98
N LEU A 241 10.94 22.84 -7.91
CA LEU A 241 9.92 23.01 -8.95
C LEU A 241 9.44 24.47 -9.04
N ILE A 242 9.25 25.14 -7.91
CA ILE A 242 8.88 26.57 -7.87
C ILE A 242 10.00 27.41 -8.47
N LYS A 243 11.26 27.17 -8.09
CA LYS A 243 12.42 27.86 -8.68
C LYS A 243 12.52 27.66 -10.19
N SER A 244 12.29 26.44 -10.67
CA SER A 244 12.32 26.12 -12.11
C SER A 244 11.17 26.75 -12.88
N ALA A 245 10.04 27.02 -12.25
CA ALA A 245 8.90 27.71 -12.88
C ALA A 245 9.12 29.22 -13.03
N HIS A 246 9.98 29.83 -12.19
CA HIS A 246 10.34 31.24 -12.25
C HIS A 246 11.50 31.52 -13.22
N ASN A 247 12.32 30.53 -13.56
CA ASN A 247 13.39 30.70 -14.53
C ASN A 247 12.80 30.79 -15.94
N ILE A 248 13.18 31.83 -16.67
CA ILE A 248 12.64 32.29 -17.95
C ILE A 248 12.42 31.16 -18.96
N PRO A 249 11.25 31.09 -19.63
CA PRO A 249 10.98 30.08 -20.66
C PRO A 249 11.73 30.40 -21.95
N GLY A 250 12.91 29.90 -22.12
CA GLY A 250 13.67 30.14 -23.37
C GLY A 250 14.84 29.19 -23.55
N GLU A 251 15.39 28.66 -22.47
CA GLU A 251 16.70 28.01 -22.48
C GLU A 251 16.69 26.48 -22.43
N TYR A 252 15.53 25.87 -22.26
CA TYR A 252 15.44 24.40 -22.16
C TYR A 252 14.92 23.78 -23.47
N SER A 253 15.63 22.76 -23.96
CA SER A 253 15.18 21.98 -25.12
C SER A 253 13.82 21.30 -24.81
N GLU A 254 12.98 21.10 -25.83
CA GLU A 254 11.69 20.38 -25.73
C GLU A 254 11.84 19.00 -25.05
N HIS A 255 12.97 18.31 -25.28
CA HIS A 255 13.28 17.04 -24.66
C HIS A 255 13.44 17.17 -23.14
N SER A 256 14.13 18.20 -22.66
CA SER A 256 14.32 18.47 -21.23
C SER A 256 13.00 18.80 -20.54
N LYS A 257 12.12 19.58 -21.17
CA LYS A 257 10.78 19.89 -20.66
C LYS A 257 9.93 18.63 -20.48
N ARG A 258 9.86 17.77 -21.49
CA ARG A 258 9.10 16.49 -21.44
C ARG A 258 9.65 15.55 -20.35
N GLN A 259 10.95 15.50 -20.20
CA GLN A 259 11.57 14.68 -19.16
C GLN A 259 11.24 15.19 -17.76
N MET A 260 11.25 16.50 -17.54
CA MET A 260 10.87 17.13 -16.28
C MET A 260 9.38 16.91 -15.96
N GLU A 261 8.50 17.02 -16.94
CA GLU A 261 7.06 16.73 -16.76
C GLU A 261 6.81 15.28 -16.34
N THR A 262 7.53 14.33 -16.94
CA THR A 262 7.44 12.91 -16.55
C THR A 262 7.88 12.71 -15.11
N ARG A 263 8.98 13.35 -14.68
CA ARG A 263 9.48 13.30 -13.29
C ARG A 263 8.48 13.91 -12.30
N LYS A 264 7.88 15.07 -12.63
CA LYS A 264 6.81 15.70 -11.83
C LYS A 264 5.60 14.79 -11.67
N ARG A 265 5.16 14.14 -12.75
CA ARG A 265 4.03 13.21 -12.72
C ARG A 265 4.29 12.02 -11.82
N LEU A 266 5.48 11.41 -11.90
CA LEU A 266 5.88 10.30 -11.04
C LEU A 266 5.97 10.73 -9.56
N ALA A 267 6.52 11.92 -9.27
CA ALA A 267 6.53 12.46 -7.91
C ALA A 267 5.12 12.65 -7.35
N LYS A 268 4.18 13.15 -8.18
CA LYS A 268 2.77 13.27 -7.78
C LYS A 268 2.12 11.93 -7.44
N ILE A 269 2.42 10.87 -8.23
CA ILE A 269 1.91 9.51 -7.95
C ILE A 269 2.41 9.02 -6.59
N VAL A 270 3.70 9.17 -6.31
CA VAL A 270 4.29 8.75 -5.03
C VAL A 270 3.69 9.55 -3.87
N LEU A 271 3.46 10.86 -4.05
CA LEU A 271 2.82 11.69 -3.02
C LEU A 271 1.39 11.22 -2.71
N VAL A 272 0.64 10.80 -3.72
CA VAL A 272 -0.71 10.21 -3.52
C VAL A 272 -0.60 8.91 -2.72
N PHE A 273 0.34 8.02 -3.03
CA PHE A 273 0.55 6.80 -2.26
C PHE A 273 0.87 7.09 -0.79
N VAL A 274 1.75 8.06 -0.53
CA VAL A 274 2.11 8.47 0.83
C VAL A 274 0.92 9.05 1.58
N GLY A 275 0.14 9.92 0.95
CA GLY A 275 -1.07 10.50 1.53
C GLY A 275 -2.11 9.42 1.88
N CYS A 276 -2.34 8.48 0.97
CA CYS A 276 -3.25 7.36 1.21
C CYS A 276 -2.74 6.45 2.33
N PHE A 277 -1.44 6.12 2.35
CA PHE A 277 -0.82 5.35 3.43
C PHE A 277 -1.04 6.05 4.78
N ALA A 278 -0.76 7.36 4.86
CA ALA A 278 -0.94 8.12 6.10
C ALA A 278 -2.39 8.09 6.59
N ILE A 279 -3.36 8.35 5.71
CA ILE A 279 -4.79 8.35 6.05
C ILE A 279 -5.25 6.95 6.49
N CYS A 280 -4.83 5.91 5.78
CA CYS A 280 -5.28 4.54 6.04
C CYS A 280 -4.68 3.95 7.32
N TRP A 281 -3.42 4.27 7.66
CA TRP A 281 -2.75 3.67 8.80
C TRP A 281 -2.81 4.51 10.09
N PHE A 282 -3.00 5.82 10.00
CA PHE A 282 -3.05 6.71 11.17
C PHE A 282 -4.07 6.27 12.24
N PRO A 283 -5.35 5.97 11.90
CA PRO A 283 -6.32 5.54 12.90
C PRO A 283 -5.91 4.26 13.62
N ASN A 284 -5.31 3.31 12.88
CA ASN A 284 -4.86 2.05 13.45
C ASN A 284 -3.68 2.24 14.42
N HIS A 285 -2.72 3.11 14.12
CA HIS A 285 -1.62 3.44 15.01
C HIS A 285 -2.09 4.13 16.29
N VAL A 286 -3.04 5.08 16.17
CA VAL A 286 -3.61 5.77 17.33
C VAL A 286 -4.35 4.79 18.24
N LEU A 287 -5.16 3.89 17.66
CA LEU A 287 -5.88 2.88 18.42
C LEU A 287 -4.92 1.89 19.10
N TYR A 288 -3.86 1.49 18.41
CA TYR A 288 -2.87 0.58 18.98
C TYR A 288 -2.17 1.21 20.19
N MET A 289 -1.76 2.48 20.09
CA MET A 289 -1.22 3.23 21.23
C MET A 289 -2.25 3.36 22.36
N TYR A 290 -3.46 3.80 22.07
CA TYR A 290 -4.53 3.94 23.06
C TYR A 290 -4.73 2.65 23.87
N ARG A 291 -4.86 1.51 23.18
CA ARG A 291 -5.00 0.19 23.81
C ARG A 291 -3.79 -0.23 24.63
N SER A 292 -2.59 0.08 24.15
CA SER A 292 -1.36 -0.28 24.87
C SER A 292 -1.17 0.53 26.16
N PHE A 293 -1.68 1.77 26.20
CA PHE A 293 -1.65 2.60 27.41
C PHE A 293 -2.79 2.29 28.38
N ASN A 294 -3.91 1.79 27.90
CA ASN A 294 -5.09 1.41 28.70
C ASN A 294 -5.30 -0.11 28.69
N TYR A 295 -4.21 -0.88 28.80
CA TYR A 295 -4.24 -2.32 28.61
C TYR A 295 -5.06 -3.08 29.65
N SER A 296 -5.19 -2.54 30.87
CA SER A 296 -5.99 -3.12 31.97
C SER A 296 -7.51 -2.90 31.82
N GLU A 297 -7.93 -1.94 31.00
CA GLU A 297 -9.32 -1.57 30.82
C GLU A 297 -9.76 -1.80 29.38
N ILE A 298 -10.62 -2.80 29.16
CA ILE A 298 -11.27 -2.98 27.84
C ILE A 298 -12.43 -2.01 27.76
N ASP A 299 -12.38 -1.06 26.84
CA ASP A 299 -13.48 -0.15 26.56
C ASP A 299 -14.57 -0.89 25.76
N PRO A 300 -15.70 -1.26 26.37
CA PRO A 300 -16.77 -2.00 25.71
C PRO A 300 -17.72 -1.08 24.92
N SER A 301 -17.40 0.21 24.78
CA SER A 301 -18.28 1.18 24.12
C SER A 301 -18.48 0.88 22.64
N LEU A 302 -19.71 1.09 22.16
CA LEU A 302 -20.05 0.98 20.74
C LEU A 302 -19.16 1.90 19.88
N GLY A 303 -18.79 3.09 20.40
CA GLY A 303 -17.91 4.03 19.73
C GLY A 303 -16.52 3.44 19.49
N HIS A 304 -15.91 2.83 20.51
CA HIS A 304 -14.60 2.17 20.38
C HIS A 304 -14.63 1.02 19.36
N MET A 305 -15.71 0.23 19.34
CA MET A 305 -15.90 -0.84 18.37
C MET A 305 -15.98 -0.30 16.94
N ILE A 306 -16.79 0.74 16.69
CA ILE A 306 -16.94 1.34 15.36
C ILE A 306 -15.62 1.91 14.88
N ILE A 307 -14.90 2.66 15.73
CA ILE A 307 -13.60 3.25 15.38
C ILE A 307 -12.59 2.14 15.05
N THR A 308 -12.61 1.04 15.80
CA THR A 308 -11.75 -0.12 15.52
C THR A 308 -12.05 -0.75 14.17
N LEU A 309 -13.32 -0.97 13.84
CA LEU A 309 -13.74 -1.51 12.56
C LEU A 309 -13.32 -0.61 11.40
N VAL A 310 -13.57 0.70 11.52
CA VAL A 310 -13.17 1.69 10.51
C VAL A 310 -11.66 1.71 10.33
N ALA A 311 -10.89 1.73 11.40
CA ALA A 311 -9.43 1.73 11.33
C ALA A 311 -8.87 0.47 10.66
N ARG A 312 -9.44 -0.71 10.94
CA ARG A 312 -9.04 -1.97 10.30
C ARG A 312 -9.40 -1.99 8.82
N VAL A 313 -10.62 -1.65 8.46
CA VAL A 313 -11.05 -1.57 7.06
C VAL A 313 -10.15 -0.60 6.28
N LEU A 314 -9.86 0.58 6.82
CA LEU A 314 -8.96 1.55 6.18
C LEU A 314 -7.56 0.97 5.98
N SER A 315 -7.00 0.28 6.98
CA SER A 315 -5.65 -0.30 6.86
C SER A 315 -5.57 -1.34 5.74
N PHE A 316 -6.60 -2.17 5.55
CA PHE A 316 -6.67 -3.13 4.44
C PHE A 316 -6.99 -2.46 3.09
N CYS A 317 -7.79 -1.39 3.07
CA CYS A 317 -8.05 -0.60 1.86
C CYS A 317 -6.77 -0.01 1.27
N ASN A 318 -5.75 0.28 2.10
CA ASN A 318 -4.45 0.74 1.62
C ASN A 318 -3.87 -0.16 0.52
N SER A 319 -4.01 -1.48 0.65
CA SER A 319 -3.51 -2.44 -0.35
C SER A 319 -4.27 -2.39 -1.69
N CYS A 320 -5.46 -1.80 -1.72
CA CYS A 320 -6.20 -1.57 -2.96
C CYS A 320 -5.82 -0.25 -3.64
N VAL A 321 -5.33 0.73 -2.88
CA VAL A 321 -5.09 2.10 -3.38
C VAL A 321 -4.02 2.13 -4.48
N ASN A 322 -2.92 1.36 -4.31
CA ASN A 322 -1.78 1.39 -5.22
C ASN A 322 -2.16 1.07 -6.68
N PRO A 323 -2.87 -0.03 -7.01
CA PRO A 323 -3.30 -0.30 -8.37
C PRO A 323 -4.31 0.73 -8.90
N PHE A 324 -5.23 1.25 -8.07
CA PHE A 324 -6.17 2.28 -8.49
C PHE A 324 -5.48 3.60 -8.82
N ALA A 325 -4.62 4.09 -7.94
CA ALA A 325 -3.90 5.34 -8.18
C ALA A 325 -3.02 5.24 -9.44
N LEU A 326 -2.38 4.10 -9.70
CA LEU A 326 -1.63 3.90 -10.95
C LEU A 326 -2.54 3.88 -12.18
N TYR A 327 -3.69 3.25 -12.09
CA TYR A 327 -4.65 3.23 -13.21
C TYR A 327 -5.11 4.64 -13.58
N PHE A 328 -5.44 5.48 -12.62
CA PHE A 328 -5.92 6.84 -12.88
C PHE A 328 -4.80 7.82 -13.22
N LEU A 329 -3.65 7.72 -12.58
CA LEU A 329 -2.58 8.71 -12.69
C LEU A 329 -1.52 8.37 -13.74
N SER A 330 -1.38 7.09 -14.14
CA SER A 330 -0.39 6.65 -15.10
C SER A 330 -1.00 6.08 -16.38
N GLU A 331 -0.89 6.83 -17.47
CA GLU A 331 -1.41 6.40 -18.79
C GLU A 331 -0.76 5.11 -19.28
N SER A 332 0.55 4.93 -19.02
CA SER A 332 1.27 3.72 -19.37
C SER A 332 0.71 2.50 -18.64
N PHE A 333 0.51 2.59 -17.34
CA PHE A 333 -0.12 1.52 -16.56
C PHE A 333 -1.55 1.25 -17.01
N ARG A 334 -2.37 2.29 -17.21
CA ARG A 334 -3.75 2.15 -17.69
C ARG A 334 -3.84 1.39 -19.01
N ARG A 335 -2.95 1.67 -19.96
CA ARG A 335 -2.90 0.94 -21.25
C ARG A 335 -2.60 -0.54 -21.04
N HIS A 336 -1.61 -0.87 -20.19
CA HIS A 336 -1.25 -2.25 -19.89
C HIS A 336 -2.35 -2.98 -19.08
N PHE A 337 -2.97 -2.31 -18.10
CA PHE A 337 -4.12 -2.84 -17.36
C PHE A 337 -5.26 -3.23 -18.30
N ASN A 338 -5.68 -2.32 -19.17
CA ASN A 338 -6.73 -2.57 -20.14
C ASN A 338 -6.38 -3.73 -21.09
N SER A 339 -5.11 -3.82 -21.47
CA SER A 339 -4.62 -4.93 -22.31
C SER A 339 -4.66 -6.30 -21.61
N GLN A 340 -4.44 -6.34 -20.28
CA GLN A 340 -4.44 -7.58 -19.51
C GLN A 340 -5.85 -8.01 -19.08
N LEU A 341 -6.70 -7.04 -18.67
CA LEU A 341 -8.04 -7.32 -18.15
C LEU A 341 -9.08 -7.51 -19.25
N CYS A 342 -9.01 -6.73 -20.33
CA CYS A 342 -10.02 -6.75 -21.38
C CYS A 342 -9.76 -7.79 -22.48
N CYS A 343 -8.82 -8.72 -22.34
CA CYS A 343 -8.49 -9.72 -23.37
C CYS A 343 -8.50 -9.16 -24.80
N ARG A 344 -8.16 -7.89 -24.97
CA ARG A 344 -8.19 -7.23 -26.27
C ARG A 344 -7.14 -7.90 -27.16
N ARG A 345 -7.59 -8.81 -28.02
CA ARG A 345 -6.80 -9.39 -29.09
C ARG A 345 -6.02 -8.26 -29.73
N LYS A 346 -4.68 -8.26 -29.58
CA LYS A 346 -3.81 -7.33 -30.30
C LYS A 346 -4.23 -7.36 -31.75
N SER A 347 -4.76 -6.24 -32.26
CA SER A 347 -5.13 -6.14 -33.67
C SER A 347 -3.91 -6.54 -34.49
N HIS A 348 -4.12 -7.36 -35.52
CA HIS A 348 -3.08 -7.86 -36.42
C HIS A 348 -2.21 -6.71 -37.00
N ARG A 349 -2.75 -5.50 -37.01
CA ARG A 349 -2.12 -4.26 -37.47
C ARG A 349 -1.02 -3.75 -36.52
N GLU A 350 -1.15 -3.95 -35.19
CA GLU A 350 -0.08 -3.57 -34.23
C GLU A 350 1.10 -4.56 -34.20
N ARG A 351 0.85 -5.84 -34.52
CA ARG A 351 1.92 -6.82 -34.71
C ARG A 351 2.81 -6.46 -35.90
N SER A 352 2.20 -6.05 -37.03
CA SER A 352 2.94 -5.71 -38.26
C SER A 352 3.88 -4.49 -38.06
N THR A 353 3.44 -3.46 -37.34
CA THR A 353 4.28 -2.29 -37.03
C THR A 353 5.41 -2.59 -36.05
N SER A 354 5.20 -3.49 -35.09
CA SER A 354 6.23 -3.90 -34.12
C SER A 354 7.35 -4.71 -34.81
N TYR A 355 7.01 -5.58 -35.75
CA TYR A 355 8.04 -6.34 -36.53
C TYR A 355 8.80 -5.45 -37.51
N LEU A 356 8.16 -4.43 -38.09
CA LEU A 356 8.80 -3.48 -39.00
C LEU A 356 9.81 -2.57 -38.26
N LEU A 357 9.47 -2.11 -37.03
CA LEU A 357 10.36 -1.34 -36.18
C LEU A 357 11.54 -2.17 -35.63
N SER A 358 11.32 -3.45 -35.32
CA SER A 358 12.38 -4.36 -34.86
C SER A 358 13.35 -4.72 -35.99
N SER A 359 12.86 -4.96 -37.22
CA SER A 359 13.69 -5.28 -38.37
C SER A 359 14.51 -4.09 -38.87
N SER A 360 14.00 -2.86 -38.75
CA SER A 360 14.78 -1.65 -39.08
C SER A 360 15.89 -1.37 -38.05
N ALA A 361 15.65 -1.65 -36.75
CA ALA A 361 16.69 -1.52 -35.71
C ALA A 361 17.82 -2.54 -35.87
N ILE A 362 17.53 -3.76 -36.31
CA ILE A 362 18.54 -4.81 -36.57
C ILE A 362 19.37 -4.51 -37.81
N ARG A 363 18.79 -3.86 -38.82
CA ARG A 363 19.54 -3.42 -40.02
C ARG A 363 20.49 -2.27 -39.73
N MET A 364 20.22 -1.36 -38.79
CA MET A 364 21.15 -0.28 -38.43
C MET A 364 22.38 -0.77 -37.68
N THR A 365 22.33 -1.89 -36.97
CA THR A 365 23.52 -2.42 -36.27
C THR A 365 24.45 -3.20 -37.16
N SER A 366 24.00 -3.72 -38.33
CA SER A 366 24.83 -4.47 -39.28
C SER A 366 25.67 -3.59 -40.23
N LEU A 367 25.42 -2.30 -40.35
CA LEU A 367 26.12 -1.37 -41.26
C LEU A 367 27.25 -0.60 -40.63
N LYS A 368 27.61 -0.85 -39.36
CA LYS A 368 28.71 -0.15 -38.65
C LYS A 368 30.08 -0.77 -38.74
N SER A 369 30.29 -1.73 -39.63
CA SER A 369 31.61 -2.37 -39.84
C SER A 369 32.08 -2.23 -41.26
N ASN A 370 32.43 -1.03 -41.74
CA ASN A 370 33.58 -0.75 -42.62
C ASN A 370 33.59 0.75 -42.96
N ALA A 371 34.49 1.37 -42.37
CA ALA A 371 35.47 2.40 -42.62
C ALA A 371 35.34 3.38 -43.78
N LYS A 372 35.66 4.61 -43.45
CA LYS A 372 36.30 5.64 -44.28
C LYS A 372 35.61 5.97 -45.63
N ASN A 373 34.54 6.63 -45.56
CA ASN A 373 34.08 7.77 -46.36
C ASN A 373 32.58 7.93 -46.10
N THR A 374 32.25 9.08 -45.56
CA THR A 374 30.87 9.40 -45.10
C THR A 374 30.01 9.68 -46.31
N VAL A 375 29.18 8.69 -46.70
CA VAL A 375 27.96 8.94 -47.49
C VAL A 375 26.83 8.17 -46.81
N THR A 376 25.93 8.89 -46.17
CA THR A 376 24.73 8.32 -45.56
C THR A 376 23.60 8.36 -46.56
N THR A 377 23.32 7.22 -47.21
CA THR A 377 22.15 7.11 -48.12
C THR A 377 20.94 6.67 -47.30
N LEU A 378 19.97 7.54 -47.15
CA LEU A 378 18.66 7.25 -46.57
C LEU A 378 17.72 6.83 -47.68
N THR A 379 17.44 5.53 -47.81
CA THR A 379 16.45 5.03 -48.76
C THR A 379 15.13 4.78 -48.01
N LEU A 380 14.15 5.63 -48.22
CA LEU A 380 12.76 5.42 -47.85
C LEU A 380 12.06 4.66 -48.96
N LEU A 381 11.77 3.39 -48.74
CA LEU A 381 10.89 2.60 -49.64
C LEU A 381 9.44 2.85 -49.27
N ASN A 382 8.81 3.82 -49.93
CA ASN A 382 7.35 3.88 -50.08
C ASN A 382 6.99 3.11 -51.37
N GLY A 383 5.93 2.32 -51.30
CA GLY A 383 5.52 1.36 -52.33
C GLY A 383 5.10 1.93 -53.70
N HIS A 384 5.76 2.97 -54.18
CA HIS A 384 5.80 3.41 -55.56
C HIS A 384 7.17 4.02 -55.83
N ASN A 385 7.85 3.51 -56.83
CA ASN A 385 9.19 3.85 -57.29
C ASN A 385 9.44 5.36 -57.35
N LEU A 386 10.17 5.91 -56.41
CA LEU A 386 10.89 7.18 -56.53
C LEU A 386 12.15 7.09 -55.66
N LYS A 387 13.31 6.92 -56.35
CA LYS A 387 14.62 7.12 -55.77
C LYS A 387 14.86 8.64 -55.69
N GLN A 388 15.02 9.15 -54.48
CA GLN A 388 15.56 10.47 -54.24
C GLN A 388 16.86 10.37 -53.51
N GLU A 389 17.97 10.61 -54.18
CA GLU A 389 19.30 10.77 -53.58
C GLU A 389 19.40 12.19 -53.01
N MET A 390 19.62 12.31 -51.72
CA MET A 390 20.06 13.55 -51.09
C MET A 390 21.48 13.36 -50.61
N SER A 391 22.42 14.05 -51.20
CA SER A 391 23.82 14.22 -50.74
C SER A 391 23.87 15.43 -49.79
N LEU A 392 24.41 15.22 -48.63
CA LEU A 392 24.92 16.27 -47.75
C LEU A 392 26.44 16.14 -47.64
#